data_cd5fb4c68b0bfd8e0e6ec2b6fb9d588a
#
_entry.id   cd5fb4c68b0bfd8e0e6ec2b6fb9d588a
#
_cell.length_a   1.000
_cell.length_b   1.000
_cell.length_c   1.000
_cell.angle_alpha   90.00
_cell.angle_beta   90.00
_cell.angle_gamma   90.00
#
_symmetry.space_group_name_H-M   'P 1'
#
loop_
_entity.id
_entity.type
_entity.pdbx_description
1 polymer ?
#
loop_
_entity_poly.entity_id
_entity_poly.type
_entity_poly.pdbx_seq_one_letter_code
_entity_poly.pdbx_strand_id
1 'polypeptide(L)'
;MVRSFFTQRLLPAGYLFLLLFLGTSPWKTVAAQDDLLSLLDAEQAKEPSYTIATFKASRLINGQTIETISKNHLNFWISHRFGAVNSGFIANFFGLDEAKIRLGLEYGLTDRWLVGAGRSSLEKTYDLYTKYKVLRQSNTVPITVTAMAGWGINTMPTGYIMESGSPMKFNNNIERYSYWSQLLVARKFNEKLSLQLMPTLIHVNKVEDPSIPNQLFSLGAGGRYKLSQRITLSAEYYYTLRELEDEDDDDDYDANGGIPYPYRNALSFGVDIETGGHVFQFHLTNARGMVEKQFIGQNVGSWGKGDIFYGFNIARTFSLDKAARNSHK
;
A
#
# COMPACT_ATOMS: atom_id res chain seq x y z
N MET A 1 -17.97 4.45 -49.66
CA MET A 1 -17.30 3.41 -48.85
C MET A 1 -17.37 3.83 -47.41
N VAL A 2 -18.27 3.22 -46.68
CA VAL A 2 -18.57 3.56 -45.29
C VAL A 2 -17.73 2.61 -44.43
N ARG A 3 -16.80 3.15 -43.60
CA ARG A 3 -16.11 2.37 -42.57
C ARG A 3 -16.88 2.54 -41.26
N SER A 4 -17.47 1.46 -40.81
CA SER A 4 -18.13 1.28 -39.53
C SER A 4 -17.07 1.23 -38.42
N PHE A 5 -17.10 2.18 -37.51
CA PHE A 5 -16.36 2.14 -36.24
C PHE A 5 -17.16 1.29 -35.26
N PHE A 6 -16.68 0.10 -34.95
CA PHE A 6 -17.10 -0.66 -33.77
C PHE A 6 -16.36 -0.10 -32.55
N THR A 7 -17.00 0.76 -31.79
CA THR A 7 -16.58 1.10 -30.44
C THR A 7 -16.96 -0.04 -29.51
N GLN A 8 -16.03 -0.92 -29.20
CA GLN A 8 -16.16 -1.85 -28.05
C GLN A 8 -16.09 -1.02 -26.76
N ARG A 9 -17.23 -0.82 -26.13
CA ARG A 9 -17.28 -0.34 -24.75
C ARG A 9 -16.81 -1.47 -23.84
N LEU A 10 -15.56 -1.41 -23.41
CA LEU A 10 -15.07 -2.19 -22.29
C LEU A 10 -15.82 -1.74 -21.03
N LEU A 11 -16.66 -2.60 -20.48
CA LEU A 11 -17.22 -2.43 -19.14
C LEU A 11 -16.03 -2.37 -18.16
N PRO A 12 -15.95 -1.33 -17.32
CA PRO A 12 -14.80 -1.20 -16.41
C PRO A 12 -14.79 -2.38 -15.44
N ALA A 13 -13.66 -3.07 -15.38
CA ALA A 13 -13.40 -4.23 -14.50
C ALA A 13 -13.71 -3.95 -13.01
N GLY A 14 -13.87 -2.67 -12.64
CA GLY A 14 -14.24 -2.23 -11.31
C GLY A 14 -15.60 -2.73 -10.80
N TYR A 15 -16.58 -2.94 -11.70
CA TYR A 15 -17.91 -3.43 -11.29
C TYR A 15 -17.91 -4.90 -10.86
N LEU A 16 -17.05 -5.73 -11.45
CA LEU A 16 -16.96 -7.14 -11.10
C LEU A 16 -16.33 -7.35 -9.71
N PHE A 17 -15.38 -6.50 -9.34
CA PHE A 17 -14.74 -6.55 -8.02
C PHE A 17 -15.63 -6.03 -6.89
N LEU A 18 -16.46 -5.01 -7.16
CA LEU A 18 -17.41 -4.48 -6.18
C LEU A 18 -18.49 -5.50 -5.82
N LEU A 19 -18.97 -6.28 -6.82
CA LEU A 19 -19.94 -7.35 -6.61
C LEU A 19 -19.39 -8.53 -5.79
N LEU A 20 -18.08 -8.84 -5.92
CA LEU A 20 -17.43 -9.87 -5.10
C LEU A 20 -17.33 -9.48 -3.61
N PHE A 21 -17.27 -8.18 -3.30
CA PHE A 21 -17.23 -7.70 -1.92
C PHE A 21 -18.61 -7.70 -1.23
N LEU A 22 -19.71 -7.59 -2.00
CA LEU A 22 -21.07 -7.49 -1.46
C LEU A 22 -21.82 -8.83 -1.46
N GLY A 23 -21.36 -9.82 -2.20
CA GLY A 23 -22.07 -11.08 -2.41
C GLY A 23 -21.78 -12.17 -1.39
N THR A 24 -22.84 -12.68 -0.79
CA THR A 24 -23.05 -13.91 -0.03
C THR A 24 -22.82 -13.86 1.48
N SER A 25 -23.79 -13.31 2.20
CA SER A 25 -24.15 -13.83 3.52
C SER A 25 -25.16 -14.98 3.34
N PRO A 26 -24.92 -16.18 3.84
CA PRO A 26 -25.95 -17.20 3.87
C PRO A 26 -27.00 -16.82 4.93
N TRP A 27 -28.17 -16.46 4.49
CA TRP A 27 -29.34 -16.31 5.39
C TRP A 27 -29.76 -17.70 5.85
N LYS A 28 -29.40 -18.03 7.08
CA LYS A 28 -29.99 -19.24 7.73
C LYS A 28 -31.22 -18.80 8.50
N THR A 29 -32.36 -19.29 8.07
CA THR A 29 -33.58 -19.29 8.87
C THR A 29 -33.42 -20.27 10.03
N VAL A 30 -33.49 -19.76 11.25
CA VAL A 30 -33.52 -20.57 12.47
C VAL A 30 -34.95 -20.59 12.97
N ALA A 31 -35.51 -21.80 13.08
CA ALA A 31 -36.80 -22.07 13.72
C ALA A 31 -36.65 -21.92 15.24
N ALA A 32 -37.65 -21.36 15.86
CA ALA A 32 -37.72 -21.05 17.29
C ALA A 32 -37.75 -22.33 18.16
N GLN A 33 -36.80 -22.39 19.11
CA GLN A 33 -36.94 -23.18 20.36
C GLN A 33 -35.99 -22.62 21.44
N ASP A 34 -36.55 -22.43 22.62
CA ASP A 34 -36.00 -22.15 23.93
C ASP A 34 -35.94 -20.65 24.33
N ASP A 35 -37.03 -20.24 24.99
CA ASP A 35 -37.32 -18.87 25.39
C ASP A 35 -36.43 -18.32 26.53
N LEU A 36 -35.70 -19.15 27.27
CA LEU A 36 -34.84 -18.72 28.37
C LEU A 36 -33.35 -18.64 27.98
N LEU A 37 -32.88 -19.54 27.13
CA LEU A 37 -31.58 -19.49 26.50
C LEU A 37 -31.53 -18.35 25.48
N SER A 38 -32.62 -18.10 24.76
CA SER A 38 -32.72 -16.99 23.80
C SER A 38 -32.67 -15.60 24.48
N LEU A 39 -33.14 -15.48 25.71
CA LEU A 39 -33.01 -14.23 26.48
C LEU A 39 -31.57 -14.00 26.99
N LEU A 40 -30.88 -15.08 27.38
CA LEU A 40 -29.46 -15.00 27.74
C LEU A 40 -28.55 -14.74 26.51
N ASP A 41 -28.84 -15.38 25.38
CA ASP A 41 -28.17 -15.13 24.11
C ASP A 41 -28.49 -13.72 23.55
N ALA A 42 -29.71 -13.21 23.76
CA ALA A 42 -30.10 -11.86 23.36
C ALA A 42 -29.43 -10.79 24.22
N GLU A 43 -29.02 -11.07 25.44
CA GLU A 43 -28.30 -10.18 26.32
C GLU A 43 -26.79 -10.21 26.03
N GLN A 44 -26.22 -11.34 25.65
CA GLN A 44 -24.86 -11.48 25.14
C GLN A 44 -24.68 -11.01 23.69
N ALA A 45 -25.76 -10.97 22.88
CA ALA A 45 -25.73 -10.49 21.50
C ALA A 45 -25.62 -8.97 21.35
N LYS A 46 -25.51 -8.19 22.44
CA LYS A 46 -25.51 -6.71 22.41
C LYS A 46 -24.15 -6.08 22.12
N GLU A 47 -23.05 -6.80 22.27
CA GLU A 47 -21.73 -6.26 21.94
C GLU A 47 -21.29 -6.74 20.55
N PRO A 48 -20.93 -5.81 19.63
CA PRO A 48 -20.44 -6.21 18.32
C PRO A 48 -19.11 -6.93 18.44
N SER A 49 -19.06 -8.21 18.04
CA SER A 49 -17.82 -8.96 17.94
C SER A 49 -16.99 -8.45 16.76
N TYR A 50 -15.92 -7.71 17.04
CA TYR A 50 -15.06 -7.14 16.01
C TYR A 50 -14.04 -8.13 15.49
N THR A 51 -13.86 -8.13 14.15
CA THR A 51 -12.79 -8.87 13.51
C THR A 51 -11.43 -8.27 13.89
N ILE A 52 -10.50 -9.15 14.27
CA ILE A 52 -9.13 -8.79 14.61
C ILE A 52 -8.14 -9.38 13.60
N ALA A 53 -6.97 -8.74 13.48
CA ALA A 53 -5.84 -9.22 12.67
C ALA A 53 -6.24 -9.55 11.23
N THR A 54 -6.90 -8.59 10.54
CA THR A 54 -7.17 -8.70 9.09
C THR A 54 -5.86 -8.75 8.33
N PHE A 55 -4.88 -7.93 8.71
CA PHE A 55 -3.49 -8.01 8.25
C PHE A 55 -2.53 -8.17 9.43
N LYS A 56 -1.27 -8.50 9.15
CA LYS A 56 -0.24 -8.71 10.19
C LYS A 56 0.40 -7.41 10.65
N ALA A 57 0.42 -6.42 9.78
CA ALA A 57 1.12 -5.17 10.00
C ALA A 57 0.35 -3.99 9.39
N SER A 58 0.77 -2.77 9.70
CA SER A 58 0.20 -1.54 9.16
C SER A 58 0.52 -1.32 7.68
N ARG A 59 1.46 -2.10 7.11
CA ARG A 59 1.76 -2.15 5.67
C ARG A 59 1.60 -3.58 5.14
N LEU A 60 1.14 -3.71 3.88
CA LEU A 60 1.06 -5.00 3.20
C LEU A 60 2.44 -5.38 2.64
N ILE A 61 2.95 -4.64 1.67
CA ILE A 61 4.34 -4.68 1.17
C ILE A 61 4.85 -3.25 1.08
N ASN A 62 4.42 -2.49 0.06
CA ASN A 62 4.63 -1.05 -0.07
C ASN A 62 3.44 -0.28 0.49
N GLY A 63 2.24 -0.72 0.14
CA GLY A 63 0.98 -0.09 0.48
C GLY A 63 0.57 -0.26 1.94
N GLN A 64 -0.26 0.67 2.40
CA GLN A 64 -0.82 0.66 3.75
C GLN A 64 -1.94 -0.37 3.86
N THR A 65 -2.13 -0.93 5.05
CA THR A 65 -3.30 -1.74 5.39
C THR A 65 -4.29 -0.97 6.26
N ILE A 66 -5.49 -1.54 6.46
CA ILE A 66 -6.49 -0.99 7.38
C ILE A 66 -6.02 -1.04 8.84
N GLU A 67 -4.92 -1.70 9.15
CA GLU A 67 -4.49 -1.86 10.54
C GLU A 67 -3.92 -0.56 11.10
N THR A 68 -4.31 -0.29 12.34
CA THR A 68 -3.80 0.78 13.18
C THR A 68 -3.01 0.17 14.34
N ILE A 69 -2.15 0.96 14.95
CA ILE A 69 -1.41 0.56 16.15
C ILE A 69 -2.28 0.84 17.38
N SER A 70 -2.27 -0.06 18.36
CA SER A 70 -3.01 0.10 19.62
C SER A 70 -2.59 1.38 20.33
N LYS A 71 -3.52 1.95 21.12
CA LYS A 71 -3.26 3.14 21.90
C LYS A 71 -1.97 3.00 22.74
N ASN A 72 -1.20 4.06 22.83
CA ASN A 72 0.07 4.13 23.56
C ASN A 72 1.14 3.10 23.11
N HIS A 73 1.05 2.62 21.86
CA HIS A 73 2.08 1.79 21.27
C HIS A 73 2.82 2.57 20.18
N LEU A 74 4.12 2.34 20.13
CA LEU A 74 5.03 2.85 19.11
C LEU A 74 5.49 1.69 18.23
N ASN A 75 5.36 1.81 16.92
CA ASN A 75 5.85 0.86 15.95
C ASN A 75 7.02 1.47 15.17
N PHE A 76 8.13 0.77 15.12
CA PHE A 76 9.30 1.16 14.34
C PHE A 76 9.37 0.31 13.06
N TRP A 77 9.58 0.98 11.92
CA TRP A 77 9.71 0.39 10.62
C TRP A 77 11.08 0.60 10.02
N ILE A 78 11.67 -0.49 9.52
CA ILE A 78 12.80 -0.47 8.60
C ILE A 78 12.31 -1.09 7.30
N SER A 79 12.29 -0.32 6.23
CA SER A 79 12.02 -0.82 4.87
C SER A 79 13.27 -0.69 4.04
N HIS A 80 13.64 -1.76 3.34
CA HIS A 80 14.84 -1.82 2.52
C HIS A 80 14.49 -2.35 1.13
N ARG A 81 15.04 -1.73 0.10
CA ARG A 81 14.97 -2.17 -1.30
C ARG A 81 16.37 -2.22 -1.86
N PHE A 82 16.72 -3.35 -2.43
CA PHE A 82 17.96 -3.52 -3.17
C PHE A 82 17.83 -2.93 -4.59
N GLY A 83 18.89 -3.02 -5.39
CA GLY A 83 18.85 -2.72 -6.82
C GLY A 83 18.10 -3.78 -7.61
N ALA A 84 18.03 -3.60 -8.93
CA ALA A 84 17.35 -4.51 -9.82
C ALA A 84 18.12 -5.84 -9.99
N VAL A 85 17.40 -6.97 -10.01
CA VAL A 85 17.97 -8.31 -10.23
C VAL A 85 18.72 -8.40 -11.56
N ASN A 86 18.23 -7.69 -12.57
CA ASN A 86 18.82 -7.66 -13.92
C ASN A 86 20.04 -6.72 -14.05
N SER A 87 20.47 -6.04 -12.99
CA SER A 87 21.61 -5.11 -13.01
C SER A 87 22.99 -5.78 -13.19
N GLY A 88 23.02 -7.09 -13.31
CA GLY A 88 24.21 -7.89 -13.62
C GLY A 88 24.96 -8.38 -12.39
N PHE A 89 25.66 -9.53 -12.56
CA PHE A 89 26.39 -10.17 -11.47
C PHE A 89 27.69 -9.44 -11.13
N ILE A 90 28.50 -9.14 -12.15
CA ILE A 90 29.84 -8.59 -11.92
C ILE A 90 29.80 -7.13 -11.45
N ALA A 91 28.88 -6.33 -12.04
CA ALA A 91 28.83 -4.90 -11.78
C ALA A 91 28.11 -4.56 -10.47
N ASN A 92 27.04 -5.29 -10.13
CA ASN A 92 26.13 -4.90 -9.01
C ASN A 92 25.70 -6.08 -8.15
N PHE A 93 26.31 -7.23 -8.31
CA PHE A 93 25.97 -8.47 -7.57
C PHE A 93 24.46 -8.71 -7.51
N PHE A 94 23.79 -8.74 -8.69
CA PHE A 94 22.33 -8.85 -8.82
C PHE A 94 21.55 -7.76 -8.08
N GLY A 95 22.08 -6.54 -8.02
CA GLY A 95 21.47 -5.40 -7.34
C GLY A 95 21.73 -5.31 -5.84
N LEU A 96 22.44 -6.26 -5.23
CA LEU A 96 22.69 -6.26 -3.78
C LEU A 96 23.62 -5.11 -3.32
N ASP A 97 24.43 -4.55 -4.23
CA ASP A 97 25.33 -3.41 -3.94
C ASP A 97 24.57 -2.07 -3.81
N GLU A 98 23.33 -2.00 -4.29
CA GLU A 98 22.50 -0.83 -4.16
C GLU A 98 21.47 -0.98 -3.05
N ALA A 99 21.25 0.11 -2.29
CA ALA A 99 20.28 0.12 -1.21
C ALA A 99 19.47 1.42 -1.17
N LYS A 100 18.15 1.28 -1.08
CA LYS A 100 17.23 2.35 -0.67
C LYS A 100 16.58 1.94 0.64
N ILE A 101 16.61 2.84 1.62
CA ILE A 101 16.11 2.57 2.97
C ILE A 101 15.07 3.63 3.34
N ARG A 102 13.99 3.20 3.99
CA ARG A 102 13.06 4.08 4.68
C ARG A 102 12.97 3.66 6.14
N LEU A 103 13.21 4.61 7.03
CA LEU A 103 12.96 4.48 8.46
C LEU A 103 11.63 5.16 8.77
N GLY A 104 10.79 4.52 9.57
CA GLY A 104 9.48 5.03 9.93
C GLY A 104 9.14 4.77 11.39
N LEU A 105 8.34 5.67 11.94
CA LEU A 105 7.75 5.57 13.26
C LEU A 105 6.24 5.74 13.11
N GLU A 106 5.48 4.91 13.83
CA GLU A 106 4.02 4.99 13.90
C GLU A 106 3.60 4.98 15.37
N TYR A 107 2.66 5.83 15.73
CA TYR A 107 2.16 5.92 17.08
C TYR A 107 0.63 5.82 17.11
N GLY A 108 0.10 4.95 17.97
CA GLY A 108 -1.32 4.81 18.21
C GLY A 108 -1.83 5.86 19.20
N LEU A 109 -2.53 6.88 18.70
CA LEU A 109 -3.23 7.88 19.53
C LEU A 109 -4.42 7.25 20.25
N THR A 110 -5.14 6.42 19.52
CA THR A 110 -6.22 5.55 20.00
C THR A 110 -6.12 4.21 19.24
N ASP A 111 -6.93 3.21 19.60
CA ASP A 111 -6.99 1.95 18.84
C ASP A 111 -7.51 2.12 17.41
N ARG A 112 -8.06 3.28 17.08
CA ARG A 112 -8.58 3.60 15.75
C ARG A 112 -7.78 4.68 15.02
N TRP A 113 -6.93 5.41 15.72
CA TRP A 113 -6.22 6.57 15.17
C TRP A 113 -4.71 6.42 15.34
N LEU A 114 -4.02 6.41 14.21
CA LEU A 114 -2.57 6.28 14.08
C LEU A 114 -2.01 7.53 13.39
N VAL A 115 -0.87 8.00 13.86
CA VAL A 115 0.00 8.95 13.17
C VAL A 115 1.33 8.30 12.88
N GLY A 116 1.90 8.59 11.72
CA GLY A 116 3.17 8.03 11.30
C GLY A 116 4.06 9.07 10.62
N ALA A 117 5.35 8.91 10.80
CA ALA A 117 6.37 9.73 10.14
C ALA A 117 7.49 8.83 9.62
N GLY A 118 8.15 9.25 8.54
CA GLY A 118 9.25 8.50 7.98
C GLY A 118 10.24 9.34 7.19
N ARG A 119 11.37 8.72 6.87
CA ARG A 119 12.37 9.25 5.97
C ARG A 119 12.85 8.17 5.01
N SER A 120 12.65 8.40 3.73
CA SER A 120 13.20 7.56 2.65
C SER A 120 14.53 8.13 2.16
N SER A 121 15.50 7.25 1.87
CA SER A 121 16.74 7.66 1.20
C SER A 121 16.49 7.99 -0.29
N LEU A 122 15.47 7.38 -0.91
CA LEU A 122 15.04 7.75 -2.26
C LEU A 122 14.50 9.17 -2.23
N GLU A 123 15.04 10.04 -3.08
CA GLU A 123 14.76 11.48 -3.12
C GLU A 123 14.92 12.22 -1.76
N LYS A 124 15.56 11.57 -0.77
CA LYS A 124 15.70 12.09 0.60
C LYS A 124 14.35 12.62 1.13
N THR A 125 13.27 11.88 0.85
CA THR A 125 11.89 12.27 1.17
C THR A 125 11.59 12.06 2.65
N TYR A 126 11.10 13.10 3.32
CA TYR A 126 10.42 12.98 4.61
C TYR A 126 8.93 12.89 4.36
N ASP A 127 8.25 12.01 5.09
CA ASP A 127 6.82 11.82 5.00
C ASP A 127 6.14 11.83 6.38
N LEU A 128 4.91 12.34 6.41
CA LEU A 128 4.02 12.31 7.55
C LEU A 128 2.64 11.85 7.09
N TYR A 129 1.99 11.00 7.87
CA TYR A 129 0.66 10.50 7.53
C TYR A 129 -0.16 10.18 8.77
N THR A 130 -1.46 10.11 8.57
CA THR A 130 -2.41 9.68 9.58
C THR A 130 -3.40 8.68 9.02
N LYS A 131 -3.83 7.73 9.84
CA LYS A 131 -4.88 6.75 9.50
C LYS A 131 -5.94 6.75 10.57
N TYR A 132 -7.21 6.78 10.15
CA TYR A 132 -8.35 6.69 11.05
C TYR A 132 -9.28 5.56 10.60
N LYS A 133 -9.52 4.58 11.49
CA LYS A 133 -10.40 3.43 11.25
C LYS A 133 -11.85 3.84 11.45
N VAL A 134 -12.53 4.15 10.34
CA VAL A 134 -13.92 4.67 10.33
C VAL A 134 -14.91 3.57 10.68
N LEU A 135 -14.81 2.42 9.97
CA LEU A 135 -15.65 1.24 10.18
C LEU A 135 -14.79 0.04 10.56
N ARG A 136 -15.33 -0.83 11.37
CA ARG A 136 -14.70 -2.10 11.77
C ARG A 136 -15.59 -3.26 11.37
N GLN A 137 -15.02 -4.23 10.70
CA GLN A 137 -15.69 -5.49 10.40
C GLN A 137 -16.11 -6.18 11.69
N SER A 138 -17.36 -6.61 11.73
CA SER A 138 -17.96 -7.33 12.85
C SER A 138 -18.96 -8.38 12.35
N ASN A 139 -19.69 -8.99 13.25
CA ASN A 139 -20.82 -9.85 12.90
C ASN A 139 -21.93 -9.12 12.13
N THR A 140 -22.05 -7.79 12.27
CA THR A 140 -23.07 -6.97 11.59
C THR A 140 -22.54 -6.11 10.46
N VAL A 141 -21.25 -5.76 10.49
CA VAL A 141 -20.60 -4.93 9.48
C VAL A 141 -19.62 -5.79 8.67
N PRO A 142 -19.81 -5.97 7.35
CA PRO A 142 -19.04 -6.93 6.57
C PRO A 142 -17.60 -6.51 6.21
N ILE A 143 -17.24 -5.23 6.40
CA ILE A 143 -15.96 -4.67 5.98
C ILE A 143 -15.35 -3.78 7.05
N THR A 144 -14.03 -3.58 6.99
CA THR A 144 -13.32 -2.50 7.69
C THR A 144 -12.98 -1.40 6.69
N VAL A 145 -13.18 -0.15 7.09
CA VAL A 145 -12.81 1.03 6.30
C VAL A 145 -11.91 1.93 7.14
N THR A 146 -10.74 2.27 6.58
CA THR A 146 -9.78 3.19 7.18
C THR A 146 -9.48 4.31 6.19
N ALA A 147 -9.67 5.54 6.61
CA ALA A 147 -9.25 6.72 5.85
C ALA A 147 -7.79 7.04 6.20
N MET A 148 -7.02 7.43 5.20
CA MET A 148 -5.63 7.84 5.32
C MET A 148 -5.39 9.14 4.57
N ALA A 149 -4.57 10.00 5.16
CA ALA A 149 -4.02 11.17 4.48
C ALA A 149 -2.54 11.31 4.85
N GLY A 150 -1.74 11.80 3.91
CA GLY A 150 -0.32 12.01 4.12
C GLY A 150 0.24 13.11 3.24
N TRP A 151 1.43 13.57 3.59
CA TRP A 151 2.21 14.49 2.80
C TRP A 151 3.71 14.15 2.90
N GLY A 152 4.46 14.56 1.90
CA GLY A 152 5.91 14.38 1.86
C GLY A 152 6.62 15.60 1.32
N ILE A 153 7.87 15.74 1.71
CA ILE A 153 8.77 16.77 1.19
C ILE A 153 10.03 16.12 0.61
N ASN A 154 10.32 16.44 -0.65
CA ASN A 154 11.56 16.08 -1.32
C ASN A 154 12.66 17.06 -0.93
N THR A 155 13.76 16.58 -0.33
CA THR A 155 14.86 17.42 0.13
C THR A 155 16.12 17.31 -0.73
N MET A 156 16.04 16.74 -1.94
CA MET A 156 17.14 16.72 -2.90
C MET A 156 17.48 18.13 -3.40
N PRO A 157 18.74 18.37 -3.78
CA PRO A 157 19.09 19.60 -4.48
C PRO A 157 18.28 19.76 -5.76
N THR A 158 18.00 21.00 -6.19
CA THR A 158 17.40 21.24 -7.51
C THR A 158 18.32 20.76 -8.62
N GLY A 159 17.75 20.19 -9.67
CA GLY A 159 18.50 19.61 -10.78
C GLY A 159 19.02 18.18 -10.56
N TYR A 160 18.61 17.50 -9.47
CA TYR A 160 18.95 16.08 -9.31
C TYR A 160 18.23 15.23 -10.37
N ILE A 161 18.85 14.11 -10.74
CA ILE A 161 18.27 13.17 -11.71
C ILE A 161 17.35 12.19 -10.96
N MET A 162 16.11 12.10 -11.39
CA MET A 162 15.11 11.13 -10.88
C MET A 162 15.40 9.72 -11.40
N GLU A 163 14.69 8.72 -10.87
CA GLU A 163 14.76 7.34 -11.39
C GLU A 163 14.22 7.24 -12.84
N SER A 164 13.38 8.16 -13.27
CA SER A 164 12.94 8.32 -14.67
C SER A 164 14.06 8.78 -15.62
N GLY A 165 15.22 9.16 -15.11
CA GLY A 165 16.29 9.77 -15.89
C GLY A 165 16.14 11.29 -16.09
N SER A 166 15.00 11.87 -15.74
CA SER A 166 14.70 13.28 -15.93
C SER A 166 15.24 14.17 -14.80
N PRO A 167 15.71 15.39 -15.07
CA PRO A 167 16.14 16.33 -14.04
C PRO A 167 14.94 16.99 -13.37
N MET A 168 14.86 16.91 -12.05
CA MET A 168 13.85 17.62 -11.27
C MET A 168 14.37 19.00 -10.85
N LYS A 169 13.70 20.06 -11.30
CA LYS A 169 14.03 21.46 -10.99
C LYS A 169 12.95 22.07 -10.10
N PHE A 170 13.35 22.58 -8.93
CA PHE A 170 12.48 23.31 -8.02
C PHE A 170 12.81 24.79 -8.06
N ASN A 171 11.80 25.64 -8.30
CA ASN A 171 11.94 27.10 -8.29
C ASN A 171 11.74 27.68 -6.87
N ASN A 172 11.01 26.96 -6.04
CA ASN A 172 10.71 27.36 -4.67
C ASN A 172 10.47 26.12 -3.77
N ASN A 173 10.35 26.35 -2.45
CA ASN A 173 10.16 25.26 -1.50
C ASN A 173 8.78 24.60 -1.57
N ILE A 174 7.74 25.30 -2.05
CA ILE A 174 6.37 24.77 -2.15
C ILE A 174 6.31 23.65 -3.18
N GLU A 175 7.09 23.75 -4.26
CA GLU A 175 7.16 22.74 -5.33
C GLU A 175 7.70 21.39 -4.84
N ARG A 176 8.33 21.33 -3.67
CA ARG A 176 8.89 20.11 -3.08
C ARG A 176 7.86 19.22 -2.39
N TYR A 177 6.66 19.74 -2.14
CA TYR A 177 5.62 19.00 -1.40
C TYR A 177 4.79 18.11 -2.33
N SER A 178 4.37 17.01 -1.77
CA SER A 178 3.40 16.08 -2.34
C SER A 178 2.40 15.67 -1.27
N TYR A 179 1.18 15.35 -1.69
CA TYR A 179 0.08 14.97 -0.82
C TYR A 179 -0.57 13.71 -1.35
N TRP A 180 -1.12 12.89 -0.47
CA TRP A 180 -1.92 11.76 -0.87
C TRP A 180 -3.04 11.49 0.11
N SER A 181 -4.11 10.93 -0.39
CA SER A 181 -5.21 10.42 0.39
C SER A 181 -5.61 9.03 -0.12
N GLN A 182 -5.94 8.13 0.81
CA GLN A 182 -6.36 6.78 0.50
C GLN A 182 -7.59 6.39 1.32
N LEU A 183 -8.47 5.62 0.70
CA LEU A 183 -9.50 4.90 1.41
C LEU A 183 -9.15 3.41 1.38
N LEU A 184 -8.84 2.85 2.54
CA LEU A 184 -8.48 1.45 2.68
C LEU A 184 -9.72 0.66 3.05
N VAL A 185 -10.21 -0.19 2.15
CA VAL A 185 -11.43 -0.98 2.34
C VAL A 185 -11.04 -2.46 2.33
N ALA A 186 -11.18 -3.13 3.47
CA ALA A 186 -10.74 -4.51 3.61
C ALA A 186 -11.81 -5.41 4.19
N ARG A 187 -11.71 -6.69 3.83
CA ARG A 187 -12.50 -7.77 4.40
C ARG A 187 -11.63 -8.97 4.72
N LYS A 188 -11.76 -9.47 5.94
CA LYS A 188 -11.28 -10.79 6.33
C LYS A 188 -12.41 -11.79 6.02
N PHE A 189 -12.22 -12.58 4.97
CA PHE A 189 -13.22 -13.55 4.52
C PHE A 189 -13.29 -14.79 5.42
N ASN A 190 -12.10 -15.20 5.88
CA ASN A 190 -11.94 -16.32 6.81
C ASN A 190 -10.58 -16.20 7.52
N GLU A 191 -10.19 -17.20 8.31
CA GLU A 191 -8.92 -17.20 9.04
C GLU A 191 -7.68 -17.18 8.12
N LYS A 192 -7.81 -17.56 6.85
CA LYS A 192 -6.70 -17.63 5.90
C LYS A 192 -6.66 -16.45 4.94
N LEU A 193 -7.80 -15.98 4.44
CA LEU A 193 -7.88 -15.00 3.35
C LEU A 193 -8.40 -13.64 3.82
N SER A 194 -7.62 -12.60 3.53
CA SER A 194 -8.05 -11.19 3.64
C SER A 194 -7.71 -10.46 2.35
N LEU A 195 -8.63 -9.62 1.88
CA LEU A 195 -8.44 -8.77 0.70
C LEU A 195 -8.69 -7.30 1.05
N GLN A 196 -8.07 -6.40 0.31
CA GLN A 196 -8.16 -4.96 0.49
C GLN A 196 -8.18 -4.24 -0.86
N LEU A 197 -9.00 -3.21 -0.96
CA LEU A 197 -8.98 -2.20 -2.03
C LEU A 197 -8.47 -0.88 -1.48
N MET A 198 -7.74 -0.14 -2.32
CA MET A 198 -6.99 1.06 -1.91
C MET A 198 -7.13 2.17 -2.97
N PRO A 199 -8.33 2.74 -3.21
CA PRO A 199 -8.45 3.93 -4.02
C PRO A 199 -7.59 5.05 -3.42
N THR A 200 -6.76 5.64 -4.26
CA THR A 200 -5.71 6.58 -3.88
C THR A 200 -5.73 7.79 -4.80
N LEU A 201 -5.68 8.98 -4.21
CA LEU A 201 -5.44 10.22 -4.90
C LEU A 201 -4.07 10.76 -4.46
N ILE A 202 -3.22 11.10 -5.43
CA ILE A 202 -1.91 11.72 -5.19
C ILE A 202 -1.90 13.07 -5.88
N HIS A 203 -1.35 14.07 -5.20
CA HIS A 203 -1.05 15.38 -5.75
C HIS A 203 0.41 15.71 -5.51
N VAL A 204 1.13 16.12 -6.56
CA VAL A 204 2.50 16.63 -6.49
C VAL A 204 2.51 18.08 -6.96
N ASN A 205 3.15 18.96 -6.20
CA ASN A 205 3.21 20.38 -6.56
C ASN A 205 4.12 20.65 -7.76
N LYS A 206 5.02 19.71 -8.06
CA LYS A 206 5.92 19.80 -9.20
C LYS A 206 6.13 18.44 -9.84
N VAL A 207 6.00 18.39 -11.15
CA VAL A 207 6.37 17.28 -12.03
C VAL A 207 7.61 17.65 -12.81
N GLU A 208 8.34 16.66 -13.30
CA GLU A 208 9.57 16.85 -14.09
C GLU A 208 9.27 17.37 -15.48
N ASP A 209 8.13 17.01 -16.06
CA ASP A 209 7.67 17.43 -17.37
C ASP A 209 6.24 17.96 -17.31
N PRO A 210 5.89 19.07 -18.01
CA PRO A 210 4.53 19.63 -18.02
C PRO A 210 3.45 18.71 -18.59
N SER A 211 3.80 17.69 -19.38
CA SER A 211 2.86 16.69 -19.89
C SER A 211 2.35 15.76 -18.79
N ILE A 212 3.09 15.64 -17.69
CA ILE A 212 2.75 14.78 -16.56
C ILE A 212 1.71 15.47 -15.68
N PRO A 213 0.57 14.85 -15.37
CA PRO A 213 -0.42 15.46 -14.51
C PRO A 213 0.08 15.56 -13.06
N ASN A 214 -0.16 16.71 -12.43
CA ASN A 214 0.12 16.93 -11.00
C ASN A 214 -0.79 16.07 -10.09
N GLN A 215 -1.93 15.62 -10.59
CA GLN A 215 -2.88 14.77 -9.87
C GLN A 215 -2.96 13.41 -10.53
N LEU A 216 -2.84 12.37 -9.72
CA LEU A 216 -2.93 10.99 -10.14
C LEU A 216 -3.99 10.28 -9.30
N PHE A 217 -4.87 9.56 -9.97
CA PHE A 217 -5.78 8.63 -9.32
C PHE A 217 -5.29 7.20 -9.57
N SER A 218 -5.24 6.39 -8.51
CA SER A 218 -4.85 5.00 -8.58
C SER A 218 -5.82 4.12 -7.81
N LEU A 219 -6.08 2.93 -8.34
CA LEU A 219 -6.81 1.89 -7.64
C LEU A 219 -5.84 0.78 -7.24
N GLY A 220 -5.53 0.71 -5.96
CA GLY A 220 -4.76 -0.40 -5.40
C GLY A 220 -5.68 -1.57 -5.05
N ALA A 221 -5.17 -2.78 -5.24
CA ALA A 221 -5.75 -4.02 -4.74
C ALA A 221 -4.66 -4.86 -4.10
N GLY A 222 -4.96 -5.48 -2.97
CA GLY A 222 -4.00 -6.34 -2.31
C GLY A 222 -4.64 -7.33 -1.38
N GLY A 223 -3.87 -8.29 -0.91
CA GLY A 223 -4.39 -9.29 -0.03
C GLY A 223 -3.31 -10.14 0.60
N ARG A 224 -3.75 -10.93 1.57
CA ARG A 224 -2.91 -11.92 2.20
C ARG A 224 -3.58 -13.29 2.23
N TYR A 225 -2.74 -14.32 2.17
CA TYR A 225 -3.15 -15.71 2.38
C TYR A 225 -2.28 -16.37 3.44
N LYS A 226 -2.86 -16.74 4.58
CA LYS A 226 -2.19 -17.37 5.71
C LYS A 226 -1.92 -18.85 5.42
N LEU A 227 -0.64 -19.21 5.30
CA LEU A 227 -0.18 -20.58 5.10
C LEU A 227 -0.10 -21.34 6.43
N SER A 228 0.42 -20.67 7.47
CA SER A 228 0.55 -21.22 8.82
C SER A 228 0.30 -20.13 9.86
N GLN A 229 0.43 -20.44 11.14
CA GLN A 229 0.29 -19.44 12.20
C GLN A 229 1.29 -18.30 12.08
N ARG A 230 2.48 -18.55 11.51
CA ARG A 230 3.59 -17.59 11.41
C ARG A 230 3.87 -17.12 10.00
N ILE A 231 3.46 -17.86 8.97
CA ILE A 231 3.80 -17.58 7.57
C ILE A 231 2.54 -17.17 6.80
N THR A 232 2.65 -16.04 6.10
CA THR A 232 1.58 -15.48 5.27
C THR A 232 2.15 -15.07 3.92
N LEU A 233 1.46 -15.40 2.83
CA LEU A 233 1.74 -14.82 1.52
C LEU A 233 0.97 -13.51 1.37
N SER A 234 1.58 -12.53 0.75
CA SER A 234 1.00 -11.22 0.45
C SER A 234 1.25 -10.84 -1.00
N ALA A 235 0.30 -10.10 -1.58
CA ALA A 235 0.43 -9.53 -2.92
C ALA A 235 -0.31 -8.20 -2.96
N GLU A 236 0.20 -7.26 -3.77
CA GLU A 236 -0.45 -5.97 -4.03
C GLU A 236 -0.18 -5.52 -5.45
N TYR A 237 -1.15 -4.81 -6.02
CA TYR A 237 -1.07 -4.19 -7.32
C TYR A 237 -1.74 -2.82 -7.28
N TYR A 238 -1.12 -1.83 -7.91
CA TYR A 238 -1.66 -0.48 -8.06
C TYR A 238 -1.82 -0.14 -9.53
N TYR A 239 -3.07 0.01 -9.96
CA TYR A 239 -3.42 0.49 -11.29
C TYR A 239 -3.58 2.01 -11.23
N THR A 240 -2.70 2.74 -11.88
CA THR A 240 -2.74 4.21 -11.94
C THR A 240 -3.40 4.64 -13.25
N LEU A 241 -4.42 5.50 -13.16
CA LEU A 241 -5.12 6.04 -14.33
C LEU A 241 -4.24 7.10 -14.97
N ARG A 242 -3.45 6.69 -15.94
CA ARG A 242 -2.61 7.49 -16.82
C ARG A 242 -2.38 6.72 -18.11
N GLU A 243 -1.99 7.40 -19.16
CA GLU A 243 -1.47 6.73 -20.34
C GLU A 243 -0.14 6.07 -19.97
N LEU A 244 -0.02 4.79 -20.24
CA LEU A 244 1.22 4.01 -20.09
C LEU A 244 1.80 3.86 -21.48
N GLU A 245 3.12 3.93 -21.58
CA GLU A 245 3.80 3.51 -22.80
C GLU A 245 3.61 2.01 -22.99
N ASP A 246 3.40 1.60 -24.25
CA ASP A 246 3.45 0.21 -24.62
C ASP A 246 4.91 -0.27 -24.48
N GLU A 247 5.10 -1.43 -23.84
CA GLU A 247 6.44 -1.98 -23.55
C GLU A 247 7.24 -2.30 -24.83
N ASP A 248 6.56 -2.34 -25.99
CA ASP A 248 7.12 -2.70 -27.29
C ASP A 248 7.66 -1.49 -28.09
N ASP A 249 7.36 -0.25 -27.69
CA ASP A 249 7.81 0.96 -28.39
C ASP A 249 9.16 1.47 -27.83
N ASP A 250 10.23 0.71 -28.12
CA ASP A 250 11.60 1.11 -27.73
C ASP A 250 12.14 2.34 -28.51
N ASP A 251 11.40 2.86 -29.53
CA ASP A 251 11.95 3.82 -30.50
C ASP A 251 11.18 5.15 -30.63
N ASP A 252 10.07 5.37 -29.93
CA ASP A 252 9.28 6.58 -30.14
C ASP A 252 9.57 7.68 -29.10
N TYR A 253 10.50 8.58 -29.45
CA TYR A 253 10.36 9.99 -29.10
C TYR A 253 9.05 10.48 -29.73
N ASP A 254 8.13 11.05 -28.94
CA ASP A 254 6.96 11.66 -29.53
C ASP A 254 7.39 12.67 -30.61
N ALA A 255 6.55 12.90 -31.61
CA ALA A 255 6.86 13.79 -32.73
C ALA A 255 7.18 15.23 -32.30
N ASN A 256 7.05 15.56 -31.01
CA ASN A 256 7.31 16.84 -30.36
C ASN A 256 8.61 16.84 -29.53
N GLY A 257 9.38 15.71 -29.50
CA GLY A 257 10.64 15.59 -28.74
C GLY A 257 10.44 15.47 -27.22
N GLY A 258 9.24 15.09 -26.76
CA GLY A 258 8.96 14.79 -25.37
C GLY A 258 9.65 13.50 -24.91
N ILE A 259 10.05 13.45 -23.66
CA ILE A 259 10.57 12.22 -23.05
C ILE A 259 9.39 11.28 -22.87
N PRO A 260 9.45 10.02 -23.37
CA PRO A 260 8.39 9.06 -23.17
C PRO A 260 8.06 8.88 -21.69
N TYR A 261 6.80 8.59 -21.38
CA TYR A 261 6.29 8.46 -20.02
C TYR A 261 6.80 7.14 -19.39
N PRO A 262 7.88 7.14 -18.57
CA PRO A 262 8.54 5.89 -18.18
C PRO A 262 7.84 5.19 -17.01
N TYR A 263 6.66 5.67 -16.60
CA TYR A 263 6.03 5.21 -15.39
C TYR A 263 5.18 3.96 -15.58
N ARG A 264 5.34 2.99 -14.69
CA ARG A 264 4.69 1.67 -14.69
C ARG A 264 3.86 1.45 -13.43
N ASN A 265 2.88 0.56 -13.52
CA ASN A 265 2.08 0.12 -12.38
C ASN A 265 2.92 -0.72 -11.42
N ALA A 266 2.74 -0.49 -10.12
CA ALA A 266 3.47 -1.25 -9.11
C ALA A 266 2.78 -2.59 -8.83
N LEU A 267 3.55 -3.68 -8.92
CA LEU A 267 3.14 -5.04 -8.57
C LEU A 267 4.17 -5.64 -7.62
N SER A 268 3.69 -6.22 -6.53
CA SER A 268 4.57 -6.79 -5.50
C SER A 268 4.02 -8.11 -4.98
N PHE A 269 4.93 -9.02 -4.64
CA PHE A 269 4.64 -10.29 -3.97
C PHE A 269 5.53 -10.42 -2.74
N GLY A 270 5.00 -10.93 -1.64
CA GLY A 270 5.72 -11.04 -0.39
C GLY A 270 5.38 -12.25 0.45
N VAL A 271 6.28 -12.52 1.38
CA VAL A 271 6.12 -13.52 2.44
C VAL A 271 6.36 -12.83 3.77
N ASP A 272 5.36 -12.87 4.65
CA ASP A 272 5.46 -12.33 6.00
C ASP A 272 5.74 -13.46 6.98
N ILE A 273 6.70 -13.23 7.87
CA ILE A 273 7.07 -14.14 8.96
C ILE A 273 6.89 -13.40 10.28
N GLU A 274 5.99 -13.89 11.12
CA GLU A 274 5.74 -13.33 12.44
C GLU A 274 6.51 -14.10 13.52
N THR A 275 7.26 -13.36 14.31
CA THR A 275 8.04 -13.91 15.45
C THR A 275 7.82 -12.98 16.66
N GLY A 276 7.21 -13.46 17.72
CA GLY A 276 7.14 -12.85 19.06
C GLY A 276 7.34 -11.33 19.20
N GLY A 277 6.58 -10.52 18.44
CA GLY A 277 6.66 -9.05 18.48
C GLY A 277 7.38 -8.40 17.30
N HIS A 278 7.93 -9.17 16.36
CA HIS A 278 8.46 -8.67 15.09
C HIS A 278 7.66 -9.26 13.93
N VAL A 279 7.50 -8.46 12.89
CA VAL A 279 7.00 -8.90 11.58
C VAL A 279 8.13 -8.66 10.58
N PHE A 280 8.60 -9.75 9.96
CA PHE A 280 9.54 -9.73 8.86
C PHE A 280 8.78 -9.96 7.57
N GLN A 281 8.93 -9.06 6.59
CA GLN A 281 8.31 -9.18 5.28
C GLN A 281 9.40 -9.22 4.23
N PHE A 282 9.54 -10.33 3.52
CA PHE A 282 10.41 -10.44 2.35
C PHE A 282 9.55 -10.30 1.10
N HIS A 283 10.03 -9.59 0.10
CA HIS A 283 9.23 -9.34 -1.09
C HIS A 283 10.07 -9.11 -2.36
N LEU A 284 9.38 -9.33 -3.47
CA LEU A 284 9.78 -8.96 -4.82
C LEU A 284 8.80 -7.90 -5.31
N THR A 285 9.31 -6.84 -5.91
CA THR A 285 8.52 -5.72 -6.41
C THR A 285 9.22 -5.09 -7.60
N ASN A 286 8.47 -4.47 -8.51
CA ASN A 286 9.06 -3.60 -9.53
C ASN A 286 9.20 -2.15 -9.07
N ALA A 287 8.89 -1.83 -7.79
CA ALA A 287 8.96 -0.48 -7.26
C ALA A 287 10.04 -0.33 -6.19
N ARG A 288 11.02 0.55 -6.41
CA ARG A 288 12.04 0.91 -5.41
C ARG A 288 11.52 1.93 -4.39
N GLY A 289 10.51 2.69 -4.76
CA GLY A 289 9.84 3.66 -3.89
C GLY A 289 9.15 3.02 -2.70
N MET A 290 9.16 3.71 -1.55
CA MET A 290 8.58 3.23 -0.29
C MET A 290 7.60 4.25 0.32
N VAL A 291 7.36 5.36 -0.38
CA VAL A 291 6.36 6.40 -0.08
C VAL A 291 5.34 6.39 -1.21
N GLU A 292 4.08 6.64 -0.93
CA GLU A 292 2.95 6.49 -1.85
C GLU A 292 3.16 7.22 -3.18
N LYS A 293 3.67 8.46 -3.15
CA LYS A 293 3.98 9.18 -4.40
C LYS A 293 5.03 8.45 -5.24
N GLN A 294 6.00 7.77 -4.58
CA GLN A 294 7.12 7.13 -5.27
C GLN A 294 6.71 5.81 -5.92
N PHE A 295 6.13 4.87 -5.14
CA PHE A 295 5.81 3.55 -5.71
C PHE A 295 4.52 3.53 -6.55
N ILE A 296 3.59 4.48 -6.35
CA ILE A 296 2.37 4.59 -7.17
C ILE A 296 2.60 5.57 -8.33
N GLY A 297 3.11 6.77 -8.02
CA GLY A 297 3.18 7.88 -8.96
C GLY A 297 4.43 7.90 -9.83
N GLN A 298 5.57 7.41 -9.34
CA GLN A 298 6.89 7.58 -9.96
C GLN A 298 7.64 6.25 -10.15
N ASN A 299 6.91 5.14 -10.20
CA ASN A 299 7.52 3.82 -10.43
C ASN A 299 7.90 3.65 -11.90
N VAL A 300 9.15 3.33 -12.18
CA VAL A 300 9.71 3.12 -13.54
C VAL A 300 10.04 1.66 -13.82
N GLY A 301 10.07 0.78 -12.81
CA GLY A 301 10.46 -0.60 -12.98
C GLY A 301 9.39 -1.42 -13.70
N SER A 302 9.82 -2.27 -14.65
CA SER A 302 8.98 -3.18 -15.41
C SER A 302 9.28 -4.63 -15.06
N TRP A 303 8.23 -5.42 -14.75
CA TRP A 303 8.36 -6.87 -14.58
C TRP A 303 8.79 -7.54 -15.88
N GLY A 304 8.29 -7.07 -17.05
CA GLY A 304 8.60 -7.61 -18.36
C GLY A 304 10.08 -7.43 -18.74
N LYS A 305 10.69 -6.31 -18.32
CA LYS A 305 12.13 -6.03 -18.55
C LYS A 305 13.04 -6.63 -17.46
N GLY A 306 12.46 -7.26 -16.42
CA GLY A 306 13.23 -7.86 -15.33
C GLY A 306 13.68 -6.87 -14.27
N ASP A 307 13.10 -5.67 -14.21
CA ASP A 307 13.37 -4.66 -13.16
C ASP A 307 12.68 -5.06 -11.86
N ILE A 308 13.14 -6.16 -11.30
CA ILE A 308 12.60 -6.74 -10.07
C ILE A 308 13.57 -6.42 -8.94
N PHE A 309 13.05 -5.79 -7.91
CA PHE A 309 13.79 -5.44 -6.71
C PHE A 309 13.40 -6.37 -5.58
N TYR A 310 14.39 -7.02 -4.93
CA TYR A 310 14.11 -7.63 -3.66
C TYR A 310 14.20 -6.60 -2.55
N GLY A 311 13.45 -6.88 -1.51
CA GLY A 311 13.47 -6.07 -0.34
C GLY A 311 12.93 -6.79 0.86
N PHE A 312 13.05 -6.11 1.98
CA PHE A 312 12.42 -6.53 3.21
C PHE A 312 11.88 -5.34 3.99
N ASN A 313 10.87 -5.62 4.80
CA ASN A 313 10.43 -4.73 5.85
C ASN A 313 10.56 -5.45 7.19
N ILE A 314 10.96 -4.71 8.21
CA ILE A 314 10.98 -5.17 9.59
C ILE A 314 10.16 -4.19 10.41
N ALA A 315 9.16 -4.71 11.11
CA ALA A 315 8.35 -3.95 12.03
C ALA A 315 8.50 -4.47 13.45
N ARG A 316 8.61 -3.55 14.40
CA ARG A 316 8.59 -3.87 15.84
C ARG A 316 7.74 -2.89 16.60
N THR A 317 6.77 -3.42 17.33
CA THR A 317 5.88 -2.64 18.18
C THR A 317 6.35 -2.67 19.63
N PHE A 318 6.36 -1.49 20.28
CA PHE A 318 6.72 -1.30 21.67
C PHE A 318 5.52 -0.70 22.42
N SER A 319 5.17 -1.27 23.58
CA SER A 319 4.22 -0.63 24.51
C SER A 319 4.91 0.50 25.26
N LEU A 320 4.29 1.66 25.29
CA LEU A 320 4.74 2.81 26.09
C LEU A 320 4.00 2.90 27.43
N ASP A 321 3.05 2.00 27.72
CA ASP A 321 2.33 1.96 28.99
C ASP A 321 3.25 1.57 30.14
N LYS A 322 3.28 2.42 31.17
CA LYS A 322 4.13 2.21 32.36
C LYS A 322 3.81 0.91 33.10
N ALA A 323 2.55 0.47 33.10
CA ALA A 323 2.13 -0.78 33.73
C ALA A 323 2.71 -2.03 33.05
N ALA A 324 2.74 -2.07 31.71
CA ALA A 324 3.28 -3.19 30.94
C ALA A 324 4.81 -3.31 31.07
N ARG A 325 5.54 -2.20 31.33
CA ARG A 325 7.01 -2.22 31.55
C ARG A 325 7.44 -2.88 32.84
N ASN A 326 6.56 -2.89 33.86
CA ASN A 326 6.88 -3.45 35.17
C ASN A 326 6.56 -4.95 35.30
N SER A 327 5.81 -5.53 34.38
CA SER A 327 5.49 -6.97 34.35
C SER A 327 6.57 -7.84 33.69
N HIS A 328 7.59 -7.23 33.06
CA HIS A 328 8.73 -7.89 32.42
C HIS A 328 10.08 -7.66 33.16
N LYS A 329 10.02 -7.09 34.35
CA LYS A 329 11.13 -7.08 35.32
C LYS A 329 10.84 -8.07 36.42
#